data_1fc9b67ff98ff5769221f18187761480
#
_entry.id   1fc9b67ff98ff5769221f18187761480
#
_cell.length_a   1.000
_cell.length_b   1.000
_cell.length_c   1.000
_cell.angle_alpha   90.00
_cell.angle_beta   90.00
_cell.angle_gamma   90.00
#
_symmetry.space_group_name_H-M   'P 1'
#
loop_
_entity.id
_entity.type
_entity.pdbx_description
1 polymer ?
#
loop_
_entity_poly.entity_id
_entity_poly.type
_entity_poly.pdbx_seq_one_letter_code
_entity_poly.pdbx_strand_id
1 'polypeptide(L)'
;MKATVFGAGLAGCEAAYQLLKRGVEVTLVEMKPLKKSPAHRMDGFAELVCSNSLKSDSLTGASGVLKAELRKLDSLLIRCADKTSVPAGGALAVDRYAFSDCVTAELKKFPNLKTEYRVADRVADGINIIATG
;
A
#
# COMPACT_ATOMS: atom_id res chain seq x y z
N MET A 1 9.43 -9.21 -17.72
CA MET A 1 8.01 -8.73 -17.69
C MET A 1 7.98 -7.38 -17.00
N LYS A 2 7.20 -6.47 -17.52
CA LYS A 2 7.03 -5.10 -16.98
C LYS A 2 5.56 -4.82 -16.72
N ALA A 3 5.27 -4.06 -15.66
CA ALA A 3 3.92 -3.63 -15.33
C ALA A 3 3.94 -2.19 -14.79
N THR A 4 2.88 -1.44 -15.05
CA THR A 4 2.66 -0.11 -14.48
C THR A 4 1.51 -0.16 -13.48
N VAL A 5 1.75 0.35 -12.29
CA VAL A 5 0.73 0.48 -11.23
C VAL A 5 0.44 1.96 -11.03
N PHE A 6 -0.82 2.35 -11.20
CA PHE A 6 -1.28 3.73 -11.02
C PHE A 6 -1.92 3.90 -9.65
N GLY A 7 -1.31 4.75 -8.84
CA GLY A 7 -1.70 5.03 -7.46
C GLY A 7 -0.89 4.22 -6.44
N ALA A 8 -0.26 4.94 -5.51
CA ALA A 8 0.49 4.35 -4.39
C ALA A 8 -0.32 4.39 -3.08
N GLY A 9 -1.63 4.18 -3.17
CA GLY A 9 -2.50 3.89 -2.03
C GLY A 9 -2.32 2.46 -1.53
N LEU A 10 -3.21 2.00 -0.65
CA LEU A 10 -3.12 0.65 -0.08
C LEU A 10 -3.10 -0.43 -1.17
N ALA A 11 -4.06 -0.41 -2.08
CA ALA A 11 -4.18 -1.42 -3.12
C ALA A 11 -2.98 -1.42 -4.08
N GLY A 12 -2.55 -0.23 -4.52
CA GLY A 12 -1.41 -0.11 -5.44
C GLY A 12 -0.09 -0.53 -4.82
N CYS A 13 0.14 -0.22 -3.55
CA CYS A 13 1.33 -0.67 -2.83
C CYS A 13 1.38 -2.20 -2.68
N GLU A 14 0.26 -2.83 -2.33
CA GLU A 14 0.20 -4.29 -2.25
C GLU A 14 0.42 -4.94 -3.62
N ALA A 15 -0.25 -4.44 -4.66
CA ALA A 15 -0.08 -4.95 -6.03
C ALA A 15 1.37 -4.82 -6.50
N ALA A 16 1.98 -3.64 -6.31
CA ALA A 16 3.38 -3.42 -6.65
C ALA A 16 4.31 -4.39 -5.91
N TYR A 17 4.13 -4.55 -4.61
CA TYR A 17 4.92 -5.47 -3.80
C TYR A 17 4.84 -6.91 -4.31
N GLN A 18 3.63 -7.41 -4.57
CA GLN A 18 3.43 -8.78 -5.04
C GLN A 18 4.06 -9.03 -6.42
N LEU A 19 4.07 -8.03 -7.30
CA LEU A 19 4.74 -8.09 -8.59
C LEU A 19 6.26 -8.07 -8.44
N LEU A 20 6.78 -7.15 -7.64
CA LEU A 20 8.22 -6.99 -7.39
C LEU A 20 8.86 -8.25 -6.82
N LYS A 21 8.20 -8.89 -5.86
CA LYS A 21 8.63 -10.18 -5.28
C LYS A 21 8.78 -11.30 -6.32
N ARG A 22 8.01 -11.21 -7.40
CA ARG A 22 8.02 -12.19 -8.50
C ARG A 22 8.96 -11.81 -9.64
N GLY A 23 9.82 -10.81 -9.42
CA GLY A 23 10.81 -10.36 -10.38
C GLY A 23 10.27 -9.51 -11.53
N VAL A 24 9.02 -9.04 -11.43
CA VAL A 24 8.44 -8.11 -12.41
C VAL A 24 9.07 -6.73 -12.21
N GLU A 25 9.48 -6.07 -13.29
CA GLU A 25 9.84 -4.65 -13.27
C GLU A 25 8.57 -3.81 -13.12
N VAL A 26 8.47 -3.01 -12.06
CA VAL A 26 7.27 -2.22 -11.78
C VAL A 26 7.56 -0.73 -11.88
N THR A 27 6.75 -0.02 -12.66
CA THR A 27 6.65 1.44 -12.60
C THR A 27 5.44 1.81 -11.74
N LEU A 28 5.69 2.39 -10.57
CA LEU A 28 4.66 2.89 -9.67
C LEU A 28 4.45 4.38 -9.91
N VAL A 29 3.28 4.76 -10.40
CA VAL A 29 2.92 6.15 -10.71
C VAL A 29 2.09 6.71 -9.57
N GLU A 30 2.56 7.78 -8.95
CA GLU A 30 1.89 8.44 -7.82
C GLU A 30 1.79 9.95 -8.06
N MET A 31 0.61 10.53 -7.80
CA MET A 31 0.42 11.97 -7.99
C MET A 31 1.00 12.81 -6.85
N LYS A 32 1.14 12.28 -5.65
CA LYS A 32 1.76 12.99 -4.53
C LYS A 32 3.29 13.01 -4.69
N PRO A 33 3.98 14.06 -4.27
CA PRO A 33 3.46 15.26 -3.61
C PRO A 33 2.91 16.34 -4.56
N LEU A 34 2.97 16.14 -5.90
CA LEU A 34 2.60 17.17 -6.88
C LEU A 34 1.12 17.56 -6.79
N LYS A 35 0.26 16.57 -6.53
CA LYS A 35 -1.17 16.78 -6.36
C LYS A 35 -1.68 15.93 -5.20
N LYS A 36 -2.48 16.53 -4.35
CA LYS A 36 -3.17 15.87 -3.23
C LYS A 36 -4.67 16.08 -3.35
N SER A 37 -5.45 15.07 -2.98
CA SER A 37 -6.87 15.27 -2.73
C SER A 37 -7.05 16.01 -1.39
N PRO A 38 -8.25 16.57 -1.09
CA PRO A 38 -8.52 17.22 0.20
C PRO A 38 -8.27 16.32 1.42
N ALA A 39 -8.32 14.99 1.24
CA ALA A 39 -8.11 14.03 2.32
C ALA A 39 -6.62 13.77 2.63
N HIS A 40 -5.73 13.97 1.66
CA HIS A 40 -4.31 13.67 1.81
C HIS A 40 -3.57 14.73 2.65
N ARG A 41 -2.73 14.26 3.57
CA ARG A 41 -1.89 15.08 4.46
C ARG A 41 -0.40 14.77 4.34
N MET A 42 -0.06 13.59 3.83
CA MET A 42 1.32 13.08 3.75
C MET A 42 1.78 12.96 2.31
N ASP A 43 3.09 12.84 2.10
CA ASP A 43 3.70 12.60 0.80
C ASP A 43 4.01 11.11 0.57
N GLY A 44 4.07 10.32 1.62
CA GLY A 44 4.38 8.88 1.58
C GLY A 44 3.29 8.03 0.93
N PHE A 45 3.63 6.77 0.70
CA PHE A 45 2.72 5.77 0.16
C PHE A 45 1.76 5.23 1.23
N ALA A 46 0.69 4.58 0.79
CA ALA A 46 -0.28 3.91 1.66
C ALA A 46 -0.83 4.81 2.79
N GLU A 47 -1.15 6.05 2.47
CA GLU A 47 -1.72 6.97 3.45
C GLU A 47 -3.13 6.54 3.85
N LEU A 48 -3.35 6.39 5.17
CA LEU A 48 -4.67 6.15 5.75
C LEU A 48 -5.39 7.48 5.97
N VAL A 49 -6.33 7.82 5.10
CA VAL A 49 -6.97 9.14 5.07
C VAL A 49 -8.17 9.29 6.01
N CYS A 50 -8.93 8.22 6.27
CA CYS A 50 -10.16 8.27 7.07
C CYS A 50 -9.94 7.85 8.53
N SER A 51 -9.28 6.72 8.73
CA SER A 51 -9.09 6.11 10.04
C SER A 51 -7.72 5.45 10.10
N ASN A 52 -7.15 5.35 11.30
CA ASN A 52 -5.96 4.56 11.55
C ASN A 52 -6.26 3.10 11.93
N SER A 53 -7.53 2.69 11.88
CA SER A 53 -7.96 1.33 12.18
C SER A 53 -8.18 0.53 10.90
N LEU A 54 -7.58 -0.65 10.85
CA LEU A 54 -7.82 -1.67 9.83
C LEU A 54 -8.90 -2.67 10.28
N LYS A 55 -9.78 -2.25 11.18
CA LYS A 55 -10.89 -3.03 11.75
C LYS A 55 -10.44 -4.20 12.65
N SER A 56 -11.36 -5.07 13.02
CA SER A 56 -11.10 -6.17 13.92
C SER A 56 -10.00 -7.11 13.43
N ASP A 57 -9.17 -7.57 14.36
CA ASP A 57 -8.15 -8.61 14.14
C ASP A 57 -8.56 -9.96 14.78
N SER A 58 -9.77 -10.04 15.31
CA SER A 58 -10.30 -11.26 15.92
C SER A 58 -10.66 -12.32 14.89
N LEU A 59 -10.23 -13.56 15.12
CA LEU A 59 -10.54 -14.71 14.27
C LEU A 59 -12.01 -15.13 14.34
N THR A 60 -12.80 -14.55 15.25
CA THR A 60 -14.26 -14.78 15.32
C THR A 60 -15.05 -13.96 14.32
N GLY A 61 -14.40 -13.04 13.59
CA GLY A 61 -15.02 -12.17 12.59
C GLY A 61 -14.31 -12.24 11.24
N ALA A 62 -15.06 -11.98 10.18
CA ALA A 62 -14.57 -12.03 8.80
C ALA A 62 -13.32 -11.15 8.57
N SER A 63 -13.30 -9.95 9.15
CA SER A 63 -12.18 -9.02 9.03
C SER A 63 -10.87 -9.58 9.62
N GLY A 64 -10.93 -10.26 10.75
CA GLY A 64 -9.76 -10.89 11.36
C GLY A 64 -9.30 -12.13 10.60
N VAL A 65 -10.25 -12.94 10.12
CA VAL A 65 -9.94 -14.11 9.27
C VAL A 65 -9.22 -13.66 8.00
N LEU A 66 -9.73 -12.64 7.31
CA LEU A 66 -9.07 -12.08 6.12
C LEU A 66 -7.64 -11.63 6.42
N LYS A 67 -7.40 -10.96 7.54
CA LYS A 67 -6.04 -10.54 7.91
C LYS A 67 -5.12 -11.74 8.18
N ALA A 68 -5.64 -12.78 8.81
CA ALA A 68 -4.86 -14.02 9.03
C ALA A 68 -4.47 -14.68 7.70
N GLU A 69 -5.38 -14.70 6.73
CA GLU A 69 -5.09 -15.19 5.38
C GLU A 69 -4.05 -14.32 4.67
N LEU A 70 -4.19 -12.99 4.74
CA LEU A 70 -3.23 -12.06 4.16
C LEU A 70 -1.83 -12.18 4.78
N ARG A 71 -1.73 -12.49 6.08
CA ARG A 71 -0.43 -12.79 6.72
C ARG A 71 0.21 -14.04 6.11
N LYS A 72 -0.57 -15.09 5.85
CA LYS A 72 -0.09 -16.31 5.18
C LYS A 72 0.35 -16.06 3.73
N LEU A 73 -0.29 -15.12 3.05
CA LEU A 73 0.06 -14.71 1.70
C LEU A 73 1.24 -13.71 1.65
N ASP A 74 1.83 -13.39 2.80
CA ASP A 74 2.91 -12.42 2.95
C ASP A 74 2.52 -11.04 2.39
N SER A 75 1.38 -10.51 2.86
CA SER A 75 0.94 -9.15 2.54
C SER A 75 1.90 -8.12 3.13
N LEU A 76 2.36 -7.19 2.30
CA LEU A 76 3.15 -6.05 2.74
C LEU A 76 2.40 -5.19 3.74
N LEU A 77 1.15 -4.87 3.42
CA LEU A 77 0.35 -3.95 4.23
C LEU A 77 0.10 -4.52 5.63
N ILE A 78 -0.27 -5.79 5.74
CA ILE A 78 -0.53 -6.41 7.04
C ILE A 78 0.78 -6.55 7.84
N ARG A 79 1.89 -6.88 7.20
CA ARG A 79 3.19 -6.93 7.87
C ARG A 79 3.62 -5.56 8.41
N CYS A 80 3.44 -4.49 7.63
CA CYS A 80 3.71 -3.13 8.09
C CYS A 80 2.73 -2.69 9.19
N ALA A 81 1.45 -3.08 9.09
CA ALA A 81 0.46 -2.79 10.12
C ALA A 81 0.81 -3.47 11.45
N ASP A 82 1.21 -4.73 11.43
CA ASP A 82 1.64 -5.45 12.63
C ASP A 82 2.86 -4.78 13.29
N LYS A 83 3.82 -4.29 12.48
CA LYS A 83 5.02 -3.58 12.97
C LYS A 83 4.73 -2.21 13.57
N THR A 84 3.67 -1.56 13.17
CA THR A 84 3.34 -0.17 13.55
C THR A 84 2.04 -0.07 14.32
N SER A 85 1.55 -1.19 14.84
CA SER A 85 0.31 -1.27 15.59
C SER A 85 0.39 -0.49 16.89
N VAL A 86 -0.77 0.09 17.27
CA VAL A 86 -0.97 0.77 18.55
C VAL A 86 -2.13 0.10 19.29
N PRO A 87 -2.18 0.17 20.62
CA PRO A 87 -3.26 -0.44 21.40
C PRO A 87 -4.65 0.10 20.97
N ALA A 88 -5.57 -0.79 20.64
CA ALA A 88 -6.92 -0.45 20.20
C ALA A 88 -7.93 -1.58 20.49
N GLY A 89 -7.77 -2.29 21.59
CA GLY A 89 -8.62 -3.43 21.94
C GLY A 89 -8.48 -4.55 20.91
N GLY A 90 -9.59 -5.04 20.36
CA GLY A 90 -9.62 -6.10 19.34
C GLY A 90 -9.38 -5.64 17.91
N ALA A 91 -9.12 -4.36 17.68
CA ALA A 91 -8.84 -3.81 16.36
C ALA A 91 -7.36 -3.75 16.06
N LEU A 92 -6.99 -3.93 14.78
CA LEU A 92 -5.65 -3.63 14.29
C LEU A 92 -5.61 -2.13 13.91
N ALA A 93 -5.17 -1.29 14.85
CA ALA A 93 -4.93 0.12 14.62
C ALA A 93 -3.43 0.40 14.54
N VAL A 94 -3.04 1.40 13.77
CA VAL A 94 -1.65 1.73 13.50
C VAL A 94 -1.34 3.21 13.77
N ASP A 95 -0.07 3.51 14.04
CA ASP A 95 0.44 4.85 13.83
C ASP A 95 0.49 5.12 12.32
N ARG A 96 -0.27 6.12 11.85
CA ARG A 96 -0.43 6.40 10.41
C ARG A 96 0.88 6.75 9.73
N TYR A 97 1.71 7.55 10.40
CA TYR A 97 2.97 8.01 9.85
C TYR A 97 3.97 6.86 9.79
N ALA A 98 4.12 6.13 10.88
CA ALA A 98 4.98 4.96 10.94
C ALA A 98 4.56 3.88 9.93
N PHE A 99 3.25 3.66 9.74
CA PHE A 99 2.72 2.73 8.76
C PHE A 99 3.07 3.14 7.33
N SER A 100 2.79 4.39 6.95
CA SER A 100 3.14 4.93 5.63
C SER A 100 4.65 4.86 5.38
N ASP A 101 5.46 5.24 6.35
CA ASP A 101 6.93 5.18 6.26
C ASP A 101 7.42 3.74 6.08
N CYS A 102 6.84 2.80 6.80
CA CYS A 102 7.17 1.38 6.68
C CYS A 102 6.88 0.85 5.28
N VAL A 103 5.68 1.07 4.76
CA VAL A 103 5.29 0.63 3.41
C VAL A 103 6.19 1.27 2.36
N THR A 104 6.41 2.57 2.45
CA THR A 104 7.26 3.31 1.51
C THR A 104 8.70 2.76 1.51
N ALA A 105 9.28 2.54 2.68
CA ALA A 105 10.64 2.03 2.83
C ALA A 105 10.78 0.61 2.29
N GLU A 106 9.82 -0.27 2.59
CA GLU A 106 9.84 -1.66 2.12
C GLU A 106 9.76 -1.75 0.59
N LEU A 107 8.92 -0.94 -0.05
CA LEU A 107 8.84 -0.90 -1.51
C LEU A 107 10.14 -0.37 -2.14
N LYS A 108 10.72 0.68 -1.58
CA LYS A 108 11.94 1.30 -2.10
C LYS A 108 13.19 0.42 -1.99
N LYS A 109 13.14 -0.68 -1.26
CA LYS A 109 14.23 -1.68 -1.23
C LYS A 109 14.36 -2.48 -2.53
N PHE A 110 13.32 -2.53 -3.35
CA PHE A 110 13.32 -3.34 -4.56
C PHE A 110 14.05 -2.62 -5.71
N PRO A 111 15.13 -3.20 -6.25
CA PRO A 111 15.89 -2.58 -7.35
C PRO A 111 15.11 -2.55 -8.68
N ASN A 112 14.09 -3.39 -8.81
CA ASN A 112 13.18 -3.47 -9.96
C ASN A 112 11.95 -2.57 -9.83
N LEU A 113 11.91 -1.67 -8.83
CA LEU A 113 10.92 -0.61 -8.69
C LEU A 113 11.42 0.70 -9.30
N LYS A 114 10.62 1.28 -10.19
CA LYS A 114 10.73 2.67 -10.61
C LYS A 114 9.52 3.44 -10.08
N THR A 115 9.73 4.57 -9.45
CA THR A 115 8.64 5.47 -9.03
C THR A 115 8.61 6.69 -9.93
N GLU A 116 7.42 7.02 -10.43
CA GLU A 116 7.15 8.25 -11.19
C GLU A 116 6.14 9.11 -10.45
N TYR A 117 6.54 10.33 -10.10
CA TYR A 117 5.66 11.30 -9.46
C TYR A 117 5.03 12.18 -10.52
N ARG A 118 3.82 11.86 -10.91
CA ARG A 118 3.05 12.62 -11.89
C ARG A 118 1.56 12.34 -11.75
N VAL A 119 0.74 13.25 -12.24
CA VAL A 119 -0.68 13.01 -12.47
C VAL A 119 -0.81 12.19 -13.77
N ALA A 120 -1.42 11.03 -13.69
CA ALA A 120 -1.65 10.19 -14.86
C ALA A 120 -2.96 10.60 -15.55
N ASP A 121 -2.89 10.82 -16.84
CA ASP A 121 -4.02 11.13 -17.73
C ASP A 121 -4.35 9.99 -18.71
N ARG A 122 -3.46 9.03 -18.81
CA ARG A 122 -3.58 7.85 -19.69
C ARG A 122 -2.85 6.65 -19.11
N VAL A 123 -3.21 5.47 -19.57
CA VAL A 123 -2.51 4.22 -19.26
C VAL A 123 -1.22 4.12 -20.07
N ALA A 124 -0.28 3.33 -19.56
CA ALA A 124 0.95 2.99 -20.26
C ALA A 124 0.74 1.83 -21.24
N ASP A 125 1.71 1.61 -22.13
CA ASP A 125 1.72 0.40 -22.94
C ASP A 125 1.98 -0.84 -22.08
N GLY A 126 1.35 -1.97 -22.42
CA GLY A 126 1.52 -3.23 -21.72
C GLY A 126 0.57 -3.45 -20.55
N ILE A 127 1.06 -4.08 -19.48
CA ILE A 127 0.24 -4.46 -18.32
C ILE A 127 0.06 -3.26 -17.39
N ASN A 128 -1.19 -2.94 -17.09
CA ASN A 128 -1.55 -1.84 -16.21
C ASN A 128 -2.45 -2.31 -15.06
N ILE A 129 -2.17 -1.82 -13.85
CA ILE A 129 -3.03 -1.97 -12.68
C ILE A 129 -3.47 -0.57 -12.25
N ILE A 130 -4.78 -0.34 -12.29
CA ILE A 130 -5.37 0.94 -11.91
C ILE A 130 -5.82 0.85 -10.45
N ALA A 131 -5.16 1.60 -9.57
CA ALA A 131 -5.40 1.60 -8.12
C ALA A 131 -5.47 3.04 -7.58
N THR A 132 -6.10 3.91 -8.33
CA THR A 132 -6.17 5.36 -8.02
C THR A 132 -7.22 5.74 -6.98
N GLY A 133 -8.11 4.82 -6.62
CA GLY A 133 -9.20 5.06 -5.68
C GLY A 133 -10.44 5.66 -6.30
#